data_2b8807102a0a1152987ab8e647847b27
#
_entry.id   2b8807102a0a1152987ab8e647847b27
#
_cell.length_a   1.000
_cell.length_b   1.000
_cell.length_c   1.000
_cell.angle_alpha   90.00
_cell.angle_beta   90.00
_cell.angle_gamma   90.00
#
_symmetry.space_group_name_H-M   'P 1'
#
loop_
_entity.id
_entity.type
_entity.pdbx_description
1 polymer ?
#
loop_
_entity_poly.entity_id
_entity_poly.type
_entity_poly.pdbx_seq_one_letter_code
_entity_poly.pdbx_strand_id
1 'polypeptide(L)'
;TMVKKIKNMLLIMQKSYDKELIERYEDEIDRSKMLIDKSVIESLIIGKTSKLKTIELYYISLISKELERMVDRLICLDNSSQKFLDGITKPIEMLHEILQNPDALDQDKAIQFAKAVLIKADDSKGTKAHDMGRIKQHLITISEVIMDWMVTIKMQD
;
A
#
# COMPACT_ATOMS: atom_id res chain seq x y z
N THR A 1 9.41 1.67 7.59
CA THR A 1 8.63 2.23 6.48
C THR A 1 7.15 1.91 6.65
N MET A 2 6.27 2.71 6.06
CA MET A 2 4.80 2.54 6.09
C MET A 2 4.36 1.11 5.74
N VAL A 3 4.80 0.57 4.60
CA VAL A 3 4.43 -0.78 4.16
C VAL A 3 4.86 -1.88 5.13
N LYS A 4 6.04 -1.74 5.77
CA LYS A 4 6.48 -2.68 6.82
C LYS A 4 5.53 -2.70 8.02
N LYS A 5 5.00 -1.54 8.42
CA LYS A 5 4.01 -1.42 9.49
C LYS A 5 2.68 -2.08 9.11
N ILE A 6 2.23 -1.90 7.86
CA ILE A 6 1.05 -2.59 7.32
C ILE A 6 1.25 -4.12 7.33
N LYS A 7 2.41 -4.62 6.91
CA LYS A 7 2.74 -6.06 7.01
C LYS A 7 2.62 -6.58 8.44
N ASN A 8 3.18 -5.86 9.40
CA ASN A 8 3.12 -6.26 10.82
C ASN A 8 1.68 -6.23 11.34
N MET A 9 0.89 -5.21 10.99
CA MET A 9 -0.53 -5.12 11.32
C MET A 9 -1.32 -6.31 10.77
N LEU A 10 -1.11 -6.67 9.49
CA LEU A 10 -1.75 -7.84 8.89
C LEU A 10 -1.39 -9.14 9.62
N LEU A 11 -0.13 -9.32 10.02
CA LEU A 11 0.30 -10.49 10.80
C LEU A 11 -0.42 -10.59 12.16
N ILE A 12 -0.66 -9.46 12.84
CA ILE A 12 -1.40 -9.41 14.09
C ILE A 12 -2.86 -9.76 13.85
N MET A 13 -3.48 -9.20 12.82
CA MET A 13 -4.86 -9.51 12.44
C MET A 13 -5.06 -10.99 12.10
N GLN A 14 -4.05 -11.64 11.51
CA GLN A 14 -4.10 -13.06 11.12
C GLN A 14 -3.84 -14.02 12.27
N LYS A 15 -2.90 -13.71 13.18
CA LYS A 15 -2.41 -14.66 14.18
C LYS A 15 -3.04 -14.51 15.57
N SER A 16 -3.15 -13.28 16.02
CA SER A 16 -3.61 -12.97 17.36
C SER A 16 -4.30 -11.62 17.38
N TYR A 17 -5.54 -11.59 16.90
CA TYR A 17 -6.29 -10.36 16.76
C TYR A 17 -6.27 -9.54 18.07
N ASP A 18 -5.49 -8.47 18.08
CA ASP A 18 -5.35 -7.53 19.18
C ASP A 18 -5.75 -6.14 18.68
N LYS A 19 -6.95 -5.71 19.06
CA LYS A 19 -7.55 -4.47 18.57
C LYS A 19 -6.73 -3.25 18.97
N GLU A 20 -6.24 -3.19 20.22
CA GLU A 20 -5.46 -2.06 20.71
C GLU A 20 -4.13 -1.93 19.93
N LEU A 21 -3.49 -3.05 19.67
CA LEU A 21 -2.25 -3.07 18.90
C LEU A 21 -2.49 -2.70 17.42
N ILE A 22 -3.62 -3.12 16.84
CA ILE A 22 -4.01 -2.75 15.47
C ILE A 22 -4.22 -1.23 15.36
N GLU A 23 -4.95 -0.62 16.30
CA GLU A 23 -5.18 0.84 16.36
C GLU A 23 -3.85 1.62 16.53
N ARG A 24 -2.91 1.11 17.31
CA ARG A 24 -1.57 1.70 17.43
C ARG A 24 -0.77 1.65 16.12
N TYR A 25 -0.90 0.56 15.34
CA TYR A 25 -0.29 0.48 14.01
C TYR A 25 -0.92 1.47 13.02
N GLU A 26 -2.23 1.65 13.07
CA GLU A 26 -2.93 2.64 12.26
C GLU A 26 -2.40 4.04 12.54
N ASP A 27 -2.34 4.48 13.81
CA ASP A 27 -1.74 5.75 14.22
C ASP A 27 -0.30 5.94 13.69
N GLU A 28 0.51 4.87 13.72
CA GLU A 28 1.88 4.90 13.21
C GLU A 28 1.97 4.97 11.68
N ILE A 29 0.99 4.39 10.98
CA ILE A 29 0.87 4.44 9.52
C ILE A 29 0.50 5.86 9.10
N ASP A 30 -0.44 6.51 9.78
CA ASP A 30 -0.83 7.89 9.56
C ASP A 30 0.34 8.86 9.74
N ARG A 31 1.11 8.70 10.83
CA ARG A 31 2.34 9.48 11.03
C ARG A 31 3.35 9.26 9.90
N SER A 32 3.47 8.03 9.39
CA SER A 32 4.35 7.73 8.26
C SER A 32 3.89 8.42 6.98
N LYS A 33 2.59 8.48 6.73
CA LYS A 33 1.98 9.21 5.60
C LYS A 33 2.27 10.71 5.70
N MET A 34 2.06 11.32 6.87
CA MET A 34 2.38 12.73 7.10
C MET A 34 3.86 13.06 6.85
N LEU A 35 4.78 12.17 7.26
CA LEU A 35 6.22 12.33 6.99
C LEU A 35 6.56 12.25 5.50
N ILE A 36 5.90 11.35 4.76
CA ILE A 36 6.05 11.25 3.31
C ILE A 36 5.59 12.54 2.65
N ASP A 37 4.41 13.04 2.98
CA ASP A 37 3.87 14.28 2.43
C ASP A 37 4.80 15.47 2.69
N LYS A 38 5.31 15.57 3.93
CA LYS A 38 6.29 16.62 4.28
C LYS A 38 7.55 16.52 3.43
N SER A 39 8.09 15.30 3.24
CA SER A 39 9.29 15.09 2.41
C SER A 39 9.06 15.46 0.96
N VAL A 40 7.87 15.18 0.40
CA VAL A 40 7.48 15.58 -0.95
C VAL A 40 7.43 17.10 -1.08
N ILE A 41 6.75 17.77 -0.15
CA ILE A 41 6.64 19.25 -0.12
C ILE A 41 8.02 19.90 -0.01
N GLU A 42 8.87 19.41 0.90
CA GLU A 42 10.24 19.91 1.06
C GLU A 42 11.07 19.74 -0.21
N SER A 43 10.95 18.60 -0.89
CA SER A 43 11.65 18.34 -2.15
C SER A 43 11.20 19.29 -3.27
N LEU A 44 9.89 19.58 -3.35
CA LEU A 44 9.32 20.47 -4.37
C LEU A 44 9.66 21.96 -4.13
N ILE A 45 9.67 22.39 -2.87
CA ILE A 45 9.87 23.81 -2.53
C ILE A 45 11.35 24.16 -2.44
N ILE A 46 12.16 23.32 -1.82
CA ILE A 46 13.54 23.65 -1.44
C ILE A 46 14.52 23.11 -2.49
N GLY A 47 14.10 22.26 -3.40
CA GLY A 47 14.95 21.62 -4.39
C GLY A 47 16.08 20.79 -3.77
N LYS A 48 15.97 20.46 -2.48
CA LYS A 48 16.96 19.65 -1.77
C LYS A 48 16.85 18.20 -2.22
N THR A 49 17.95 17.72 -2.69
CA THR A 49 18.20 16.34 -3.08
C THR A 49 17.90 15.37 -1.95
N SER A 50 16.68 14.82 -1.95
CA SER A 50 16.49 13.50 -1.37
C SER A 50 17.28 12.50 -2.24
N LYS A 51 17.58 11.33 -1.70
CA LYS A 51 18.16 10.23 -2.49
C LYS A 51 17.24 9.76 -3.62
N LEU A 52 15.96 10.15 -3.56
CA LEU A 52 14.92 9.82 -4.51
C LEU A 52 14.70 10.99 -5.48
N LYS A 53 14.47 10.69 -6.73
CA LYS A 53 14.06 11.67 -7.74
C LYS A 53 12.70 12.26 -7.40
N THR A 54 12.43 13.49 -7.78
CA THR A 54 11.15 14.18 -7.52
C THR A 54 9.95 13.37 -8.03
N ILE A 55 10.10 12.73 -9.19
CA ILE A 55 9.07 11.89 -9.78
C ILE A 55 8.76 10.62 -8.94
N GLU A 56 9.79 10.02 -8.35
CA GLU A 56 9.62 8.87 -7.45
C GLU A 56 8.87 9.28 -6.18
N LEU A 57 9.22 10.43 -5.61
CA LEU A 57 8.50 10.99 -4.46
C LEU A 57 7.02 11.24 -4.75
N TYR A 58 6.71 11.70 -5.96
CA TYR A 58 5.33 11.89 -6.41
C TYR A 58 4.55 10.57 -6.41
N TYR A 59 5.08 9.52 -7.05
CA TYR A 59 4.44 8.20 -7.08
C TYR A 59 4.33 7.57 -5.70
N ILE A 60 5.37 7.69 -4.86
CA ILE A 60 5.34 7.23 -3.46
C ILE A 60 4.25 7.96 -2.65
N SER A 61 4.03 9.26 -2.89
CA SER A 61 2.95 10.02 -2.25
C SER A 61 1.57 9.49 -2.64
N LEU A 62 1.34 9.23 -3.93
CA LEU A 62 0.09 8.64 -4.42
C LEU A 62 -0.17 7.27 -3.78
N ILE A 63 0.83 6.39 -3.76
CA ILE A 63 0.75 5.06 -3.15
C ILE A 63 0.47 5.18 -1.65
N SER A 64 1.15 6.08 -0.93
CA SER A 64 0.99 6.25 0.52
C SER A 64 -0.43 6.68 0.89
N LYS A 65 -1.05 7.53 0.08
CA LYS A 65 -2.44 7.97 0.25
C LYS A 65 -3.43 6.83 0.09
N GLU A 66 -3.24 5.96 -0.90
CA GLU A 66 -4.10 4.80 -1.10
C GLU A 66 -3.89 3.75 0.00
N LEU A 67 -2.66 3.58 0.49
CA LEU A 67 -2.35 2.69 1.61
C LEU A 67 -3.00 3.14 2.93
N GLU A 68 -2.97 4.41 3.25
CA GLU A 68 -3.65 4.95 4.44
C GLU A 68 -5.15 4.69 4.36
N ARG A 69 -5.81 5.02 3.24
CA ARG A 69 -7.24 4.74 3.04
C ARG A 69 -7.59 3.25 3.07
N MET A 70 -6.68 2.39 2.61
CA MET A 70 -6.84 0.95 2.71
C MET A 70 -6.81 0.51 4.18
N VAL A 71 -5.90 1.05 4.98
CA VAL A 71 -5.75 0.73 6.40
C VAL A 71 -6.98 1.16 7.19
N ASP A 72 -7.57 2.33 6.92
CA ASP A 72 -8.85 2.76 7.50
C ASP A 72 -9.97 1.73 7.32
N ARG A 73 -9.94 0.95 6.23
CA ARG A 73 -10.89 -0.13 6.00
C ARG A 73 -10.47 -1.45 6.62
N LEU A 74 -9.16 -1.70 6.71
CA LEU A 74 -8.63 -2.90 7.34
C LEU A 74 -8.99 -2.98 8.82
N ILE A 75 -8.93 -1.87 9.56
CA ILE A 75 -9.28 -1.84 10.99
C ILE A 75 -10.76 -2.14 11.26
N CYS A 76 -11.62 -2.02 10.25
CA CYS A 76 -13.04 -2.39 10.31
C CYS A 76 -13.27 -3.90 10.16
N LEU A 77 -12.25 -4.67 9.75
CA LEU A 77 -12.33 -6.11 9.62
C LEU A 77 -11.99 -6.79 10.94
N ASP A 78 -12.60 -7.94 11.18
CA ASP A 78 -12.33 -8.80 12.34
C ASP A 78 -11.61 -10.10 11.93
N ASN A 79 -11.35 -10.95 12.91
CA ASN A 79 -10.69 -12.23 12.73
C ASN A 79 -11.45 -13.25 11.85
N SER A 80 -12.73 -13.00 11.52
CA SER A 80 -13.47 -13.85 10.59
C SER A 80 -13.11 -13.63 9.13
N SER A 81 -12.31 -12.60 8.84
CA SER A 81 -11.87 -12.21 7.48
C SER A 81 -10.56 -12.86 7.05
N GLN A 82 -10.12 -13.94 7.70
CA GLN A 82 -8.79 -14.54 7.57
C GLN A 82 -8.39 -14.81 6.12
N LYS A 83 -9.27 -15.48 5.37
CA LYS A 83 -9.02 -15.84 3.96
C LYS A 83 -8.78 -14.61 3.08
N PHE A 84 -9.48 -13.52 3.34
CA PHE A 84 -9.28 -12.25 2.64
C PHE A 84 -7.95 -11.60 3.03
N LEU A 85 -7.62 -11.60 4.34
CA LEU A 85 -6.35 -11.08 4.86
C LEU A 85 -5.15 -11.84 4.26
N ASP A 86 -5.25 -13.16 4.12
CA ASP A 86 -4.24 -13.98 3.44
C ASP A 86 -4.07 -13.56 1.97
N GLY A 87 -5.18 -13.25 1.30
CA GLY A 87 -5.18 -12.79 -0.09
C GLY A 87 -4.46 -11.46 -0.32
N ILE A 88 -4.54 -10.53 0.64
CA ILE A 88 -3.90 -9.20 0.52
C ILE A 88 -2.43 -9.19 0.97
N THR A 89 -1.98 -10.18 1.69
CA THR A 89 -0.59 -10.26 2.19
C THR A 89 0.42 -10.26 1.05
N LYS A 90 0.20 -11.08 0.03
CA LYS A 90 1.09 -11.19 -1.13
C LYS A 90 1.25 -9.86 -1.89
N PRO A 91 0.18 -9.14 -2.29
CA PRO A 91 0.32 -7.81 -2.89
C PRO A 91 1.12 -6.83 -2.01
N ILE A 92 0.89 -6.82 -0.70
CA ILE A 92 1.62 -5.93 0.21
C ILE A 92 3.11 -6.29 0.29
N GLU A 93 3.46 -7.57 0.23
CA GLU A 93 4.86 -8.00 0.16
C GLU A 93 5.53 -7.56 -1.13
N MET A 94 4.88 -7.77 -2.28
CA MET A 94 5.39 -7.32 -3.58
C MET A 94 5.54 -5.81 -3.64
N LEU A 95 4.57 -5.04 -3.09
CA LEU A 95 4.67 -3.58 -3.00
C LEU A 95 5.88 -3.16 -2.15
N HIS A 96 6.13 -3.86 -1.05
CA HIS A 96 7.29 -3.59 -0.21
C HIS A 96 8.60 -3.76 -1.00
N GLU A 97 8.74 -4.81 -1.79
CA GLU A 97 9.91 -5.06 -2.63
C GLU A 97 10.10 -3.98 -3.69
N ILE A 98 9.03 -3.58 -4.39
CA ILE A 98 9.05 -2.51 -5.39
C ILE A 98 9.52 -1.19 -4.76
N LEU A 99 8.98 -0.82 -3.60
CA LEU A 99 9.33 0.43 -2.92
C LEU A 99 10.72 0.43 -2.27
N GLN A 100 11.31 -0.75 -2.02
CA GLN A 100 12.70 -0.85 -1.55
C GLN A 100 13.72 -0.65 -2.66
N ASN A 101 13.40 -1.02 -3.88
CA ASN A 101 14.28 -0.90 -5.04
C ASN A 101 13.49 -0.42 -6.28
N PRO A 102 13.10 0.86 -6.30
CA PRO A 102 12.29 1.41 -7.39
C PRO A 102 13.01 1.40 -8.74
N ASP A 103 14.33 1.51 -8.77
CA ASP A 103 15.12 1.42 -10.00
C ASP A 103 15.04 0.04 -10.67
N ALA A 104 14.65 -1.00 -9.93
CA ALA A 104 14.44 -2.34 -10.46
C ALA A 104 12.98 -2.61 -10.89
N LEU A 105 12.13 -1.58 -10.93
CA LEU A 105 10.75 -1.69 -11.41
C LEU A 105 10.75 -1.82 -12.92
N ASP A 106 10.27 -2.97 -13.40
CA ASP A 106 10.11 -3.30 -14.80
C ASP A 106 8.66 -3.70 -15.13
N GLN A 107 8.41 -3.96 -16.40
CA GLN A 107 7.09 -4.35 -16.88
C GLN A 107 6.59 -5.65 -16.27
N ASP A 108 7.48 -6.63 -16.08
CA ASP A 108 7.10 -7.93 -15.53
C ASP A 108 6.65 -7.82 -14.08
N LYS A 109 7.38 -7.06 -13.25
CA LYS A 109 7.01 -6.80 -11.85
C LYS A 109 5.69 -6.03 -11.75
N ALA A 110 5.49 -5.01 -12.59
CA ALA A 110 4.25 -4.24 -12.62
C ALA A 110 3.05 -5.13 -12.99
N ILE A 111 3.19 -5.99 -14.01
CA ILE A 111 2.15 -6.94 -14.42
C ILE A 111 1.90 -7.99 -13.33
N GLN A 112 2.95 -8.52 -12.71
CA GLN A 112 2.80 -9.48 -11.61
C GLN A 112 2.07 -8.88 -10.42
N PHE A 113 2.38 -7.62 -10.06
CA PHE A 113 1.66 -6.90 -9.03
C PHE A 113 0.19 -6.69 -9.41
N ALA A 114 -0.11 -6.23 -10.62
CA ALA A 114 -1.48 -6.06 -11.11
C ALA A 114 -2.29 -7.37 -11.07
N LYS A 115 -1.66 -8.52 -11.37
CA LYS A 115 -2.30 -9.84 -11.21
C LYS A 115 -2.53 -10.20 -9.74
N ALA A 116 -1.59 -9.87 -8.86
CA ALA A 116 -1.68 -10.20 -7.44
C ALA A 116 -2.79 -9.45 -6.71
N VAL A 117 -3.14 -8.23 -7.15
CA VAL A 117 -4.24 -7.45 -6.56
C VAL A 117 -5.64 -7.91 -6.98
N LEU A 118 -5.76 -8.82 -7.96
CA LEU A 118 -7.03 -9.42 -8.38
C LEU A 118 -7.48 -10.51 -7.39
N ILE A 119 -7.70 -10.11 -6.15
CA ILE A 119 -8.10 -10.99 -5.05
C ILE A 119 -9.55 -11.44 -5.29
N LYS A 120 -9.81 -12.74 -5.14
CA LYS A 120 -11.18 -13.27 -5.25
C LYS A 120 -12.06 -12.66 -4.16
N ALA A 121 -13.30 -12.34 -4.52
CA ALA A 121 -14.29 -11.91 -3.55
C ALA A 121 -14.55 -13.06 -2.56
N ASP A 122 -14.68 -12.70 -1.29
CA ASP A 122 -15.20 -13.63 -0.29
C ASP A 122 -16.75 -13.61 -0.36
N ASP A 123 -17.39 -14.72 0.01
CA ASP A 123 -18.86 -14.84 0.05
C ASP A 123 -19.49 -14.04 1.22
N SER A 124 -18.73 -13.13 1.82
CA SER A 124 -19.19 -12.24 2.88
C SER A 124 -20.28 -11.29 2.38
N LYS A 125 -21.23 -10.97 3.26
CA LYS A 125 -22.36 -10.07 2.96
C LYS A 125 -22.35 -8.85 3.91
N GLY A 126 -22.99 -7.77 3.50
CA GLY A 126 -23.15 -6.59 4.35
C GLY A 126 -21.94 -5.67 4.38
N THR A 127 -21.71 -5.00 5.53
CA THR A 127 -20.67 -3.98 5.71
C THR A 127 -19.27 -4.52 5.48
N LYS A 128 -18.98 -5.76 5.89
CA LYS A 128 -17.67 -6.39 5.67
C LYS A 128 -17.36 -6.57 4.18
N ALA A 129 -18.34 -7.01 3.38
CA ALA A 129 -18.17 -7.13 1.93
C ALA A 129 -17.87 -5.77 1.28
N HIS A 130 -18.50 -4.70 1.79
CA HIS A 130 -18.23 -3.33 1.35
C HIS A 130 -16.78 -2.93 1.67
N ASP A 131 -16.31 -3.13 2.90
CA ASP A 131 -14.95 -2.77 3.31
C ASP A 131 -13.90 -3.59 2.54
N MET A 132 -14.10 -4.89 2.37
CA MET A 132 -13.26 -5.74 1.51
C MET A 132 -13.22 -5.24 0.07
N GLY A 133 -14.36 -4.83 -0.49
CA GLY A 133 -14.46 -4.22 -1.82
C GLY A 133 -13.66 -2.93 -1.92
N ARG A 134 -13.70 -2.07 -0.90
CA ARG A 134 -12.94 -0.82 -0.85
C ARG A 134 -11.43 -1.08 -0.73
N ILE A 135 -11.02 -2.03 0.10
CA ILE A 135 -9.61 -2.46 0.21
C ILE A 135 -9.07 -2.93 -1.16
N LYS A 136 -9.83 -3.79 -1.84
CA LYS A 136 -9.47 -4.24 -3.20
C LYS A 136 -9.34 -3.08 -4.18
N GLN A 137 -10.27 -2.11 -4.14
CA GLN A 137 -10.23 -0.94 -5.00
C GLN A 137 -8.96 -0.11 -4.76
N HIS A 138 -8.56 0.10 -3.50
CA HIS A 138 -7.31 0.79 -3.18
C HIS A 138 -6.07 0.05 -3.72
N LEU A 139 -6.03 -1.27 -3.61
CA LEU A 139 -4.95 -2.09 -4.19
C LEU A 139 -4.92 -2.01 -5.72
N ILE A 140 -6.07 -2.00 -6.40
CA ILE A 140 -6.17 -1.82 -7.85
C ILE A 140 -5.64 -0.44 -8.24
N THR A 141 -6.05 0.63 -7.54
CA THR A 141 -5.54 1.99 -7.78
C THR A 141 -4.02 2.06 -7.59
N ILE A 142 -3.47 1.40 -6.57
CA ILE A 142 -2.01 1.29 -6.39
C ILE A 142 -1.36 0.59 -7.60
N SER A 143 -1.99 -0.45 -8.16
CA SER A 143 -1.44 -1.13 -9.34
C SER A 143 -1.42 -0.24 -10.58
N GLU A 144 -2.43 0.60 -10.76
CA GLU A 144 -2.46 1.61 -11.82
C GLU A 144 -1.33 2.64 -11.65
N VAL A 145 -1.12 3.13 -10.43
CA VAL A 145 0.00 4.04 -10.11
C VAL A 145 1.36 3.41 -10.39
N ILE A 146 1.55 2.12 -10.08
CA ILE A 146 2.79 1.38 -10.35
C ILE A 146 3.01 1.22 -11.86
N MET A 147 1.95 0.95 -12.64
CA MET A 147 2.04 0.87 -14.09
C MET A 147 2.45 2.22 -14.71
N ASP A 148 1.84 3.32 -14.26
CA ASP A 148 2.20 4.68 -14.69
C ASP A 148 3.65 5.04 -14.33
N TRP A 149 4.08 4.65 -13.14
CA TRP A 149 5.46 4.85 -12.70
C TRP A 149 6.44 4.10 -13.60
N MET A 150 6.18 2.82 -13.88
CA MET A 150 6.99 1.99 -14.77
C MET A 150 7.10 2.62 -16.19
N VAL A 151 5.99 3.10 -16.76
CA VAL A 151 6.00 3.79 -18.05
C VAL A 151 6.85 5.05 -17.98
N THR A 152 6.73 5.83 -16.91
CA THR A 152 7.52 7.07 -16.74
C THR A 152 9.01 6.80 -16.65
N ILE A 153 9.44 5.75 -15.95
CA ILE A 153 10.85 5.33 -15.89
C ILE A 153 11.36 5.03 -17.32
N LYS A 154 10.63 4.23 -18.08
CA LYS A 154 11.01 3.85 -19.47
C LYS A 154 11.07 5.03 -20.45
N MET A 155 10.36 6.12 -20.18
CA MET A 155 10.41 7.31 -21.03
C MET A 155 11.60 8.22 -20.71
N GLN A 156 12.30 7.99 -19.60
CA GLN A 156 13.47 8.77 -19.18
C GLN A 156 14.80 8.13 -19.61
N ASP A 157 14.78 6.84 -20.00
CA ASP A 157 15.91 6.10 -20.59
C ASP A 157 15.93 6.29 -22.13
#